data_2e6af497e4c416608ee36ac3e4d7c914
#
_entry.id   2e6af497e4c416608ee36ac3e4d7c914
#
_cell.length_a   1.000
_cell.length_b   1.000
_cell.length_c   1.000
_cell.angle_alpha   90.00
_cell.angle_beta   90.00
_cell.angle_gamma   90.00
#
_symmetry.space_group_name_H-M   'P 1'
#
loop_
_entity.id
_entity.type
_entity.pdbx_description
1 polymer ?
#
loop_
_entity_poly.entity_id
_entity_poly.type
_entity_poly.pdbx_seq_one_letter_code
_entity_poly.pdbx_strand_id
1 'polypeptide(L)'
;MVSSSTAAGIPSQLYRPKGGKLRPSQVITTFGPGAVVELPSESVMVAGIESWSPGPNIHEPRLESALGLSGFRSPSMRKTGDDLRCVRFPRHMICSNCGLFSYNKKCPACQSESYPARLIVICPDGHADEFPWQWWVHRKGRCTGLSRLILINRKKSGYKKSGW
;
A
#
# COMPACT_ATOMS: atom_id res chain seq x y z
N MET A 1 10.84 0.70 30.52
CA MET A 1 11.60 0.09 29.41
C MET A 1 10.57 -0.55 28.49
N VAL A 2 10.16 0.17 27.45
CA VAL A 2 9.20 -0.34 26.46
C VAL A 2 10.04 -0.95 25.34
N SER A 3 9.99 -2.27 25.24
CA SER A 3 10.62 -3.04 24.19
C SER A 3 10.02 -2.62 22.84
N SER A 4 10.83 -2.03 21.98
CA SER A 4 10.48 -1.77 20.59
C SER A 4 10.35 -3.11 19.86
N SER A 5 9.12 -3.60 19.74
CA SER A 5 8.82 -4.68 18.79
C SER A 5 9.01 -4.13 17.39
N THR A 6 10.14 -4.44 16.81
CA THR A 6 10.44 -4.24 15.39
C THR A 6 9.31 -4.90 14.59
N ALA A 7 8.46 -4.10 14.00
CA ALA A 7 7.51 -4.57 13.00
C ALA A 7 8.33 -5.31 11.94
N ALA A 8 8.01 -6.58 11.72
CA ALA A 8 8.68 -7.42 10.74
C ALA A 8 8.66 -6.70 9.39
N GLY A 9 9.83 -6.20 8.99
CA GLY A 9 9.98 -5.37 7.81
C GLY A 9 9.47 -6.12 6.59
N ILE A 10 8.39 -5.62 6.05
CA ILE A 10 7.90 -5.97 4.74
C ILE A 10 9.01 -5.55 3.77
N PRO A 11 9.62 -6.43 2.99
CA PRO A 11 10.45 -6.03 1.88
C PRO A 11 9.51 -5.44 0.81
N SER A 12 9.08 -4.23 1.04
CA SER A 12 8.33 -3.46 0.07
C SER A 12 9.33 -3.02 -0.98
N GLN A 13 9.33 -3.71 -2.10
CA GLN A 13 10.06 -3.22 -3.26
C GLN A 13 9.48 -1.86 -3.61
N LEU A 14 10.25 -0.82 -3.31
CA LEU A 14 9.97 0.53 -3.79
C LEU A 14 9.91 0.46 -5.30
N TYR A 15 8.81 0.86 -5.88
CA TYR A 15 8.65 0.88 -7.32
C TYR A 15 8.02 2.20 -7.77
N ARG A 16 8.00 2.40 -9.07
CA ARG A 16 7.44 3.58 -9.71
C ARG A 16 6.15 3.18 -10.40
N PRO A 17 4.99 3.60 -9.88
CA PRO A 17 3.73 3.28 -10.51
C PRO A 17 3.62 4.01 -11.86
N LYS A 18 3.13 3.29 -12.87
CA LYS A 18 2.78 3.92 -14.14
C LYS A 18 1.41 4.57 -14.00
N GLY A 19 1.37 5.87 -13.88
CA GLY A 19 0.09 6.57 -13.88
C GLY A 19 0.14 7.95 -13.25
N GLY A 20 -0.33 8.93 -13.99
CA GLY A 20 -0.58 10.27 -13.51
C GLY A 20 0.65 11.14 -13.27
N LYS A 21 0.44 12.45 -13.33
CA LYS A 21 1.41 13.47 -12.90
C LYS A 21 0.84 14.14 -11.67
N LEU A 22 1.59 14.16 -10.57
CA LEU A 22 1.25 14.93 -9.38
C LEU A 22 1.86 16.33 -9.47
N ARG A 23 1.10 17.32 -9.04
CA ARG A 23 1.62 18.68 -8.86
C ARG A 23 2.36 18.75 -7.51
N PRO A 24 3.39 19.60 -7.36
CA PRO A 24 4.12 19.73 -6.11
C PRO A 24 3.23 19.99 -4.89
N SER A 25 2.23 20.85 -5.05
CA SER A 25 1.26 21.16 -3.98
C SER A 25 0.44 19.94 -3.55
N GLN A 26 0.12 19.02 -4.46
CA GLN A 26 -0.62 17.80 -4.13
C GLN A 26 0.19 16.83 -3.28
N VAL A 27 1.51 16.84 -3.42
CA VAL A 27 2.41 16.02 -2.58
C VAL A 27 2.40 16.48 -1.13
N ILE A 28 2.17 17.78 -0.89
CA ILE A 28 2.08 18.34 0.46
C ILE A 28 0.68 18.14 1.05
N THR A 29 -0.36 18.35 0.25
CA THR A 29 -1.74 18.41 0.74
C THR A 29 -2.47 17.07 0.73
N THR A 30 -2.33 16.29 -0.33
CA THR A 30 -3.18 15.12 -0.57
C THR A 30 -2.39 13.81 -0.67
N PHE A 31 -1.24 13.86 -1.34
CA PHE A 31 -0.45 12.67 -1.68
C PHE A 31 0.92 12.68 -1.01
N GLY A 32 0.97 13.12 0.24
CA GLY A 32 2.18 13.08 1.06
C GLY A 32 2.58 11.65 1.46
N PRO A 33 3.71 11.50 2.18
CA PRO A 33 4.15 10.21 2.71
C PRO A 33 3.05 9.50 3.48
N GLY A 34 2.87 8.20 3.20
CA GLY A 34 1.81 7.39 3.81
C GLY A 34 0.43 7.52 3.15
N ALA A 35 0.24 8.45 2.22
CA ALA A 35 -1.02 8.56 1.49
C ALA A 35 -1.25 7.35 0.58
N VAL A 36 -2.45 6.79 0.63
CA VAL A 36 -2.87 5.71 -0.27
C VAL A 36 -3.51 6.32 -1.51
N VAL A 37 -2.97 5.95 -2.67
CA VAL A 37 -3.40 6.44 -3.97
C VAL A 37 -3.95 5.29 -4.80
N GLU A 38 -5.18 5.42 -5.25
CA GLU A 38 -5.80 4.44 -6.12
C GLU A 38 -5.48 4.77 -7.59
N LEU A 39 -4.81 3.85 -8.26
CA LEU A 39 -4.47 3.92 -9.68
C LEU A 39 -5.37 2.96 -10.47
N PRO A 40 -5.51 3.11 -11.79
CA PRO A 40 -6.41 2.26 -12.58
C PRO A 40 -6.18 0.75 -12.44
N SER A 41 -4.95 0.31 -12.19
CA SER A 41 -4.60 -1.10 -12.11
C SER A 41 -4.09 -1.58 -10.74
N GLU A 42 -3.94 -0.66 -9.79
CA GLU A 42 -3.38 -0.98 -8.47
C GLU A 42 -3.56 0.16 -7.48
N SER A 43 -3.47 -0.13 -6.19
CA SER A 43 -3.36 0.88 -5.15
C SER A 43 -1.92 0.92 -4.64
N VAL A 44 -1.45 2.13 -4.33
CA VAL A 44 -0.10 2.36 -3.86
C VAL A 44 -0.10 3.27 -2.64
N MET A 45 0.88 3.10 -1.78
CA MET A 45 1.16 4.03 -0.69
C MET A 45 2.42 4.81 -1.02
N VAL A 46 2.37 6.12 -0.86
CA VAL A 46 3.52 6.99 -1.06
C VAL A 46 4.56 6.70 0.02
N ALA A 47 5.77 6.42 -0.40
CA ALA A 47 6.87 6.09 0.52
C ALA A 47 7.33 7.32 1.31
N GLY A 48 8.01 7.10 2.44
CA GLY A 48 8.56 8.14 3.27
C GLY A 48 9.60 9.00 2.56
N ILE A 49 9.80 10.20 3.07
CA ILE A 49 10.71 11.20 2.49
C ILE A 49 12.16 10.72 2.42
N GLU A 50 12.55 9.78 3.25
CA GLU A 50 13.87 9.16 3.26
C GLU A 50 14.19 8.39 1.98
N SER A 51 13.15 7.98 1.24
CA SER A 51 13.27 7.29 -0.04
C SER A 51 13.21 8.22 -1.25
N TRP A 52 12.94 9.51 -1.03
CA TRP A 52 12.81 10.50 -2.11
C TRP A 52 14.17 11.02 -2.54
N SER A 53 14.33 11.26 -3.84
CA SER A 53 15.51 11.94 -4.33
C SER A 53 15.47 13.41 -3.89
N PRO A 54 16.56 13.95 -3.34
CA PRO A 54 16.61 15.35 -2.92
C PRO A 54 16.48 16.28 -4.14
N GLY A 55 15.56 17.22 -4.06
CA GLY A 55 15.41 18.31 -5.00
C GLY A 55 16.14 19.57 -4.58
N PRO A 56 15.86 20.70 -5.23
CA PRO A 56 16.48 21.97 -4.91
C PRO A 56 16.13 22.45 -3.49
N ASN A 57 17.05 23.18 -2.90
CA ASN A 57 16.82 23.87 -1.63
C ASN A 57 15.79 25.00 -1.83
N ILE A 58 14.95 25.17 -0.83
CA ILE A 58 13.97 26.25 -0.73
C ILE A 58 14.27 27.01 0.56
N HIS A 59 14.31 28.33 0.48
CA HIS A 59 14.47 29.20 1.62
C HIS A 59 13.20 30.01 1.83
N GLU A 60 12.60 29.85 3.02
CA GLU A 60 11.45 30.63 3.48
C GLU A 60 11.73 31.11 4.91
N PRO A 61 12.33 32.28 5.07
CA PRO A 61 12.87 32.76 6.36
C PRO A 61 11.84 32.78 7.50
N ARG A 62 10.58 33.11 7.20
CA ARG A 62 9.52 33.16 8.21
C ARG A 62 9.22 31.76 8.75
N LEU A 63 9.10 30.80 7.86
CA LEU A 63 8.78 29.42 8.21
C LEU A 63 10.00 28.73 8.87
N GLU A 64 11.20 29.03 8.38
CA GLU A 64 12.47 28.57 8.98
C GLU A 64 12.58 29.02 10.42
N SER A 65 12.32 30.32 10.68
CA SER A 65 12.34 30.87 12.02
C SER A 65 11.27 30.27 12.93
N ALA A 66 10.05 30.11 12.41
CA ALA A 66 8.94 29.55 13.18
C ALA A 66 9.14 28.08 13.57
N LEU A 67 9.83 27.31 12.73
CA LEU A 67 10.08 25.87 12.94
C LEU A 67 11.47 25.57 13.49
N GLY A 68 12.35 26.56 13.63
CA GLY A 68 13.73 26.38 14.07
C GLY A 68 14.57 25.55 13.08
N LEU A 69 14.30 25.69 11.77
CA LEU A 69 15.00 24.97 10.69
C LEU A 69 15.90 25.90 9.90
N SER A 70 16.91 25.34 9.23
CA SER A 70 17.87 26.06 8.40
C SER A 70 17.52 26.07 6.90
N GLY A 71 16.37 25.55 6.51
CA GLY A 71 15.89 25.48 5.14
C GLY A 71 14.98 24.30 4.88
N PHE A 72 14.45 24.25 3.66
CA PHE A 72 13.57 23.18 3.16
C PHE A 72 14.13 22.59 1.88
N ARG A 73 13.65 21.39 1.51
CA ARG A 73 13.96 20.78 0.22
C ARG A 73 12.66 20.44 -0.50
N SER A 74 12.59 20.78 -1.78
CA SER A 74 11.57 20.26 -2.67
C SER A 74 11.84 18.77 -2.96
N PRO A 75 10.82 17.95 -3.19
CA PRO A 75 11.02 16.69 -3.90
C PRO A 75 11.69 16.96 -5.25
N SER A 76 12.54 16.05 -5.70
CA SER A 76 13.13 16.17 -7.04
C SER A 76 12.02 16.11 -8.10
N MET A 77 11.94 17.12 -8.95
CA MET A 77 10.93 17.26 -10.00
C MET A 77 11.55 17.07 -11.37
N ARG A 78 12.15 15.91 -11.61
CA ARG A 78 12.75 15.61 -12.93
C ARG A 78 11.67 15.53 -14.00
N LYS A 79 12.01 15.94 -15.22
CA LYS A 79 11.09 15.87 -16.39
C LYS A 79 10.63 14.43 -16.68
N THR A 80 11.35 13.44 -16.20
CA THR A 80 11.04 12.02 -16.35
C THR A 80 9.94 11.52 -15.41
N GLY A 81 9.47 12.34 -14.46
CA GLY A 81 8.40 11.97 -13.52
C GLY A 81 8.77 10.84 -12.54
N ASP A 82 10.06 10.65 -12.27
CA ASP A 82 10.61 9.48 -11.59
C ASP A 82 10.82 9.64 -10.08
N ASP A 83 10.29 10.68 -9.47
CA ASP A 83 10.81 11.15 -8.19
C ASP A 83 10.03 10.69 -6.96
N LEU A 84 8.77 10.29 -7.13
CA LEU A 84 7.94 9.83 -6.02
C LEU A 84 7.94 8.30 -5.94
N ARG A 85 8.61 7.78 -4.93
CA ARG A 85 8.64 6.34 -4.65
C ARG A 85 7.36 5.91 -3.96
N CYS A 86 6.84 4.76 -4.35
CA CYS A 86 5.64 4.17 -3.78
C CYS A 86 5.87 2.69 -3.47
N VAL A 87 5.04 2.15 -2.60
CA VAL A 87 4.91 0.71 -2.36
C VAL A 87 3.49 0.28 -2.73
N ARG A 88 3.32 -0.93 -3.24
CA ARG A 88 1.97 -1.46 -3.46
C ARG A 88 1.28 -1.67 -2.11
N PHE A 89 0.10 -1.08 -1.97
CA PHE A 89 -0.65 -1.19 -0.73
C PHE A 89 -2.16 -1.05 -0.99
N PRO A 90 -2.99 -1.99 -0.53
CA PRO A 90 -2.57 -3.28 0.03
C PRO A 90 -1.93 -4.20 -1.03
N ARG A 91 -1.06 -5.12 -0.60
CA ARG A 91 -0.38 -6.07 -1.50
C ARG A 91 -1.26 -7.24 -1.89
N HIS A 92 -2.18 -7.62 -1.01
CA HIS A 92 -3.12 -8.68 -1.29
C HIS A 92 -4.03 -8.32 -2.46
N MET A 93 -4.09 -9.23 -3.42
CA MET A 93 -4.93 -9.13 -4.61
C MET A 93 -5.98 -10.23 -4.57
N ILE A 94 -7.17 -9.94 -5.03
CA ILE A 94 -8.29 -10.88 -5.08
C ILE A 94 -8.62 -11.13 -6.54
N CYS A 95 -8.66 -12.38 -6.95
CA CYS A 95 -9.03 -12.76 -8.31
C CYS A 95 -10.49 -12.38 -8.59
N SER A 96 -10.73 -11.70 -9.71
CA SER A 96 -12.07 -11.31 -10.14
C SER A 96 -12.98 -12.48 -10.50
N ASN A 97 -12.40 -13.62 -10.90
CA ASN A 97 -13.11 -14.80 -11.32
C ASN A 97 -13.31 -15.81 -10.17
N CYS A 98 -12.23 -16.32 -9.57
CA CYS A 98 -12.29 -17.37 -8.57
C CYS A 98 -12.18 -16.90 -7.11
N GLY A 99 -11.97 -15.61 -6.88
CA GLY A 99 -11.85 -15.03 -5.54
C GLY A 99 -10.56 -15.38 -4.78
N LEU A 100 -9.61 -16.07 -5.42
CA LEU A 100 -8.36 -16.48 -4.77
C LEU A 100 -7.54 -15.25 -4.36
N PHE A 101 -7.06 -15.26 -3.12
CA PHE A 101 -6.07 -14.28 -2.63
C PHE A 101 -4.68 -14.65 -3.12
N SER A 102 -3.96 -13.67 -3.63
CA SER A 102 -2.56 -13.78 -4.06
C SER A 102 -1.88 -12.42 -3.96
N TYR A 103 -0.62 -12.33 -4.35
CA TYR A 103 0.12 -11.08 -4.49
C TYR A 103 0.30 -10.66 -5.96
N ASN A 104 -0.29 -11.41 -6.87
CA ASN A 104 -0.09 -11.25 -8.30
C ASN A 104 -1.26 -10.49 -8.96
N LYS A 105 -0.95 -9.67 -9.96
CA LYS A 105 -1.98 -8.99 -10.78
C LYS A 105 -2.80 -9.99 -11.61
N LYS A 106 -2.18 -11.13 -11.98
CA LYS A 106 -2.88 -12.26 -12.61
C LYS A 106 -2.99 -13.41 -11.64
N CYS A 107 -4.15 -14.02 -11.57
CA CYS A 107 -4.43 -15.13 -10.69
C CYS A 107 -3.56 -16.35 -11.04
N PRO A 108 -2.83 -16.94 -10.09
CA PRO A 108 -2.01 -18.12 -10.36
C PRO A 108 -2.83 -19.38 -10.70
N ALA A 109 -4.11 -19.42 -10.33
CA ALA A 109 -4.97 -20.57 -10.57
C ALA A 109 -5.75 -20.51 -11.89
N CYS A 110 -6.27 -19.35 -12.29
CA CYS A 110 -7.14 -19.23 -13.47
C CYS A 110 -6.69 -18.14 -14.46
N GLN A 111 -5.56 -17.49 -14.22
CA GLN A 111 -4.95 -16.45 -15.06
C GLN A 111 -5.83 -15.19 -15.27
N SER A 112 -6.97 -15.09 -14.61
CA SER A 112 -7.84 -13.91 -14.66
C SER A 112 -7.20 -12.72 -13.93
N GLU A 113 -7.61 -11.52 -14.26
CA GLU A 113 -7.16 -10.29 -13.59
C GLU A 113 -7.59 -10.28 -12.12
N SER A 114 -6.73 -9.71 -11.29
CA SER A 114 -6.97 -9.55 -9.86
C SER A 114 -7.03 -8.06 -9.50
N TYR A 115 -7.81 -7.72 -8.49
CA TYR A 115 -7.94 -6.37 -7.95
C TYR A 115 -7.43 -6.30 -6.52
N PRO A 116 -6.97 -5.14 -6.02
CA PRO A 116 -6.48 -5.00 -4.65
C PRO A 116 -7.55 -5.32 -3.61
N ALA A 117 -7.16 -6.01 -2.54
CA ALA A 117 -8.03 -6.19 -1.38
C ALA A 117 -8.24 -4.83 -0.70
N ARG A 118 -9.52 -4.43 -0.53
CA ARG A 118 -9.86 -3.05 -0.12
C ARG A 118 -9.85 -2.81 1.39
N LEU A 119 -9.63 -3.84 2.21
CA LEU A 119 -9.61 -3.71 3.66
C LEU A 119 -8.17 -3.53 4.14
N ILE A 120 -7.98 -2.54 4.98
CA ILE A 120 -6.76 -2.24 5.71
C ILE A 120 -7.09 -2.07 7.18
N VAL A 121 -6.10 -2.09 8.04
CA VAL A 121 -6.22 -1.74 9.46
C VAL A 121 -5.45 -0.47 9.74
N ILE A 122 -6.03 0.41 10.56
CA ILE A 122 -5.41 1.66 10.99
C ILE A 122 -5.59 1.77 12.49
N CYS A 123 -4.53 2.10 13.21
CA CYS A 123 -4.60 2.38 14.64
C CYS A 123 -4.80 3.88 14.92
N PRO A 124 -5.17 4.28 16.16
CA PRO A 124 -5.34 5.69 16.53
C PRO A 124 -4.07 6.54 16.33
N ASP A 125 -2.89 5.93 16.39
CA ASP A 125 -1.60 6.60 16.18
C ASP A 125 -1.26 6.78 14.68
N GLY A 126 -2.17 6.41 13.78
CA GLY A 126 -2.01 6.59 12.33
C GLY A 126 -1.20 5.50 11.62
N HIS A 127 -0.77 4.44 12.30
CA HIS A 127 -0.14 3.31 11.63
C HIS A 127 -1.18 2.57 10.77
N ALA A 128 -0.84 2.32 9.51
CA ALA A 128 -1.67 1.57 8.58
C ALA A 128 -0.96 0.27 8.17
N ASP A 129 -1.71 -0.84 8.14
CA ASP A 129 -1.22 -2.14 7.71
C ASP A 129 -2.28 -2.90 6.92
N GLU A 130 -1.87 -3.98 6.28
CA GLU A 130 -2.78 -4.87 5.58
C GLU A 130 -3.72 -5.57 6.54
N PHE A 131 -4.95 -5.81 6.11
CA PHE A 131 -5.88 -6.59 6.92
C PHE A 131 -5.33 -8.01 7.13
N PRO A 132 -5.26 -8.50 8.38
CA PRO A 132 -4.64 -9.79 8.70
C PRO A 132 -5.59 -10.96 8.37
N TRP A 133 -5.81 -11.21 7.09
CA TRP A 133 -6.79 -12.16 6.56
C TRP A 133 -6.66 -13.56 7.13
N GLN A 134 -5.44 -14.08 7.23
CA GLN A 134 -5.21 -15.43 7.75
C GLN A 134 -5.59 -15.52 9.23
N TRP A 135 -5.13 -14.55 10.03
CA TRP A 135 -5.49 -14.48 11.44
C TRP A 135 -7.01 -14.36 11.62
N TRP A 136 -7.65 -13.51 10.84
CA TRP A 136 -9.09 -13.29 10.91
C TRP A 136 -9.90 -14.57 10.64
N VAL A 137 -9.54 -15.32 9.63
CA VAL A 137 -10.24 -16.56 9.25
C VAL A 137 -10.00 -17.66 10.27
N HIS A 138 -8.78 -17.77 10.82
CA HIS A 138 -8.39 -18.86 11.70
C HIS A 138 -8.44 -18.52 13.20
N ARG A 139 -8.91 -17.34 13.58
CA ARG A 139 -8.89 -16.85 14.98
C ARG A 139 -9.61 -17.76 16.00
N LYS A 140 -10.52 -18.61 15.57
CA LYS A 140 -11.28 -19.54 16.41
C LYS A 140 -10.83 -21.00 16.32
N GLY A 141 -9.76 -21.30 15.58
CA GLY A 141 -9.31 -22.67 15.40
C GLY A 141 -7.88 -22.76 14.85
N ARG A 142 -7.28 -23.94 14.98
CA ARG A 142 -5.97 -24.24 14.39
C ARG A 142 -6.18 -24.79 12.99
N CYS A 143 -5.58 -24.14 11.99
CA CYS A 143 -5.48 -24.69 10.66
C CYS A 143 -4.07 -25.28 10.48
N THR A 144 -3.99 -26.58 10.20
CA THR A 144 -2.72 -27.32 10.06
C THR A 144 -2.26 -27.46 8.60
N GLY A 145 -3.06 -26.95 7.64
CA GLY A 145 -2.78 -27.06 6.22
C GLY A 145 -2.27 -25.76 5.58
N LEU A 146 -1.77 -25.86 4.34
CA LEU A 146 -1.51 -24.73 3.48
C LEU A 146 -2.84 -24.03 3.14
N SER A 147 -3.16 -22.98 3.86
CA SER A 147 -4.42 -22.26 3.70
C SER A 147 -4.41 -21.42 2.43
N ARG A 148 -5.28 -21.74 1.49
CA ARG A 148 -5.64 -20.84 0.39
C ARG A 148 -6.85 -20.03 0.81
N LEU A 149 -6.72 -18.70 0.86
CA LEU A 149 -7.83 -17.82 1.15
C LEU A 149 -8.63 -17.55 -0.14
N ILE A 150 -9.95 -17.65 -0.04
CA ILE A 150 -10.87 -17.37 -1.14
C ILE A 150 -11.96 -16.44 -0.63
N LEU A 151 -12.18 -15.32 -1.33
CA LEU A 151 -13.31 -14.44 -1.08
C LEU A 151 -14.56 -15.00 -1.76
N ILE A 152 -15.54 -15.40 -0.96
CA ILE A 152 -16.83 -15.87 -1.47
C ILE A 152 -17.85 -14.72 -1.42
N ASN A 153 -18.27 -14.25 -2.59
CA ASN A 153 -19.35 -13.28 -2.69
C ASN A 153 -20.71 -13.99 -2.73
N ARG A 154 -21.50 -13.90 -1.65
CA ARG A 154 -22.81 -14.55 -1.54
C ARG A 154 -23.83 -14.12 -2.61
N LYS A 155 -23.64 -12.97 -3.27
CA LYS A 155 -24.53 -12.50 -4.35
C LYS A 155 -24.35 -13.25 -5.68
N LYS A 156 -23.24 -13.99 -5.88
CA LYS A 156 -23.10 -14.92 -7.00
C LYS A 156 -23.61 -16.29 -6.55
N SER A 157 -24.92 -16.48 -6.59
CA SER A 157 -25.57 -17.78 -6.44
C SER A 157 -25.01 -18.77 -7.47
N GLY A 158 -24.25 -19.76 -7.03
CA GLY A 158 -23.70 -20.80 -7.91
C GLY A 158 -22.44 -21.50 -7.44
N TYR A 159 -21.87 -21.15 -6.30
CA TYR A 159 -20.73 -21.88 -5.76
C TYR A 159 -21.19 -23.21 -5.14
N LYS A 160 -21.14 -24.29 -5.92
CA LYS A 160 -21.21 -25.64 -5.37
C LYS A 160 -19.97 -25.88 -4.52
N LYS A 161 -20.16 -26.13 -3.21
CA LYS A 161 -19.11 -26.69 -2.36
C LYS A 161 -18.67 -28.02 -2.96
N SER A 162 -17.56 -28.05 -3.69
CA SER A 162 -16.83 -29.28 -3.91
C SER A 162 -16.25 -29.69 -2.56
N GLY A 163 -16.73 -30.80 -2.00
CA GLY A 163 -16.31 -31.30 -0.71
C GLY A 163 -14.80 -31.57 -0.68
N TRP A 164 -14.24 -31.29 0.47
CA TRP A 164 -12.91 -31.69 0.92
C TRP A 164 -13.04 -32.95 1.72
#